data_856fbd7f4e49bc146116f8c2feccb522
#
_entry.id   856fbd7f4e49bc146116f8c2feccb522
#
_cell.length_a   1.000
_cell.length_b   1.000
_cell.length_c   1.000
_cell.angle_alpha   90.00
_cell.angle_beta   90.00
_cell.angle_gamma   90.00
#
_symmetry.space_group_name_H-M   'P 1'
#
loop_
_entity.id
_entity.type
_entity.pdbx_description
1 polymer ?
#
loop_
_entity_poly.entity_id
_entity_poly.type
_entity_poly.pdbx_seq_one_letter_code
_entity_poly.pdbx_strand_id
1 'polypeptide(L)'
;MLEPDETLIQAAKHELLEETGYEATGWVPFGSYILDPNRGIASMHLFLALNARQVAQPDSDDLEDQEILFLSKNELENALKMGEFKVLAWAAVVAMSSNYLNANEKPAGVRM
;
A
#
# COMPACT_ATOMS: atom_id res chain seq x y z
N MET A 1 -5.28 -14.80 1.53
CA MET A 1 -6.59 -15.45 1.27
C MET A 1 -7.64 -14.91 2.20
N LEU A 2 -8.85 -14.68 1.69
CA LEU A 2 -9.94 -14.18 2.51
C LEU A 2 -10.53 -15.28 3.39
N GLU A 3 -10.83 -14.92 4.62
CA GLU A 3 -11.66 -15.77 5.47
C GLU A 3 -13.10 -15.74 4.94
N PRO A 4 -13.92 -16.75 5.23
CA PRO A 4 -15.25 -16.86 4.64
C PRO A 4 -16.13 -15.62 4.75
N ASP A 5 -16.06 -14.90 5.86
CA ASP A 5 -16.93 -13.73 6.08
C ASP A 5 -16.16 -12.42 6.03
N GLU A 6 -14.93 -12.46 5.51
CA GLU A 6 -14.05 -11.29 5.53
C GLU A 6 -14.20 -10.48 4.25
N THR A 7 -14.32 -9.16 4.39
CA THR A 7 -14.30 -8.27 3.24
C THR A 7 -12.86 -8.05 2.80
N LEU A 8 -12.69 -7.49 1.59
CA LEU A 8 -11.36 -7.19 1.06
C LEU A 8 -10.59 -6.25 1.97
N ILE A 9 -11.26 -5.22 2.49
CA ILE A 9 -10.59 -4.26 3.37
C ILE A 9 -10.24 -4.88 4.72
N GLN A 10 -11.09 -5.76 5.24
CA GLN A 10 -10.78 -6.46 6.47
C GLN A 10 -9.57 -7.36 6.31
N ALA A 11 -9.47 -8.03 5.16
CA ALA A 11 -8.31 -8.85 4.85
C ALA A 11 -7.05 -8.01 4.76
N ALA A 12 -7.12 -6.84 4.13
CA ALA A 12 -5.98 -5.94 4.01
C ALA A 12 -5.51 -5.45 5.38
N LYS A 13 -6.46 -5.11 6.26
CA LYS A 13 -6.12 -4.70 7.63
C LYS A 13 -5.45 -5.82 8.40
N HIS A 14 -5.97 -7.02 8.27
CA HIS A 14 -5.44 -8.19 8.95
C HIS A 14 -4.01 -8.49 8.47
N GLU A 15 -3.79 -8.46 7.16
CA GLU A 15 -2.47 -8.71 6.61
C GLU A 15 -1.47 -7.64 7.00
N LEU A 16 -1.87 -6.38 7.02
CA LEU A 16 -0.99 -5.31 7.45
C LEU A 16 -0.52 -5.54 8.89
N LEU A 17 -1.46 -5.88 9.76
CA LEU A 17 -1.13 -6.14 11.16
C LEU A 17 -0.21 -7.34 11.31
N GLU A 18 -0.55 -8.45 10.66
CA GLU A 18 0.26 -9.66 10.77
C GLU A 18 1.66 -9.50 10.19
N GLU A 19 1.76 -8.89 9.02
CA GLU A 19 3.02 -8.82 8.31
C GLU A 19 3.93 -7.70 8.81
N THR A 20 3.37 -6.63 9.35
CA THR A 20 4.19 -5.48 9.75
C THR A 20 4.02 -5.07 11.20
N GLY A 21 2.96 -5.51 11.86
CA GLY A 21 2.62 -5.05 13.21
C GLY A 21 1.99 -3.66 13.22
N TYR A 22 1.58 -3.14 12.09
CA TYR A 22 0.99 -1.81 11.99
C TYR A 22 -0.52 -1.86 11.85
N GLU A 23 -1.17 -0.83 12.39
CA GLU A 23 -2.58 -0.54 12.17
C GLU A 23 -2.69 0.87 11.61
N ALA A 24 -3.75 1.12 10.86
CA ALA A 24 -4.00 2.43 10.28
C ALA A 24 -5.42 2.87 10.58
N THR A 25 -5.62 4.18 10.74
CA THR A 25 -6.95 4.72 11.04
C THR A 25 -7.71 5.12 9.78
N GLY A 26 -7.00 5.35 8.69
CA GLY A 26 -7.62 5.70 7.42
C GLY A 26 -7.27 4.70 6.34
N TRP A 27 -8.26 4.31 5.54
CA TRP A 27 -8.05 3.37 4.45
C TRP A 27 -8.67 3.91 3.18
N VAL A 28 -7.87 3.97 2.13
CA VAL A 28 -8.32 4.47 0.83
C VAL A 28 -8.24 3.32 -0.17
N PRO A 29 -9.38 2.85 -0.68
CA PRO A 29 -9.34 1.82 -1.71
C PRO A 29 -8.98 2.46 -3.05
N PHE A 30 -8.03 1.84 -3.74
CA PHE A 30 -7.65 2.29 -5.09
C PHE A 30 -8.31 1.45 -6.18
N GLY A 31 -9.08 0.44 -5.80
CA GLY A 31 -9.80 -0.38 -6.75
C GLY A 31 -9.12 -1.71 -7.03
N SER A 32 -9.64 -2.39 -8.01
CA SER A 32 -9.20 -3.73 -8.40
C SER A 32 -8.65 -3.69 -9.80
N TYR A 33 -7.57 -4.39 -10.03
CA TYR A 33 -6.87 -4.39 -11.31
C TYR A 33 -6.54 -5.81 -11.72
N ILE A 34 -6.54 -6.05 -13.02
CA ILE A 34 -6.20 -7.36 -13.57
C ILE A 34 -4.70 -7.37 -13.89
N LEU A 35 -4.00 -8.37 -13.36
CA LEU A 35 -2.56 -8.46 -13.56
C LEU A 35 -2.19 -8.93 -14.95
N ASP A 36 -2.90 -9.93 -15.49
CA ASP A 36 -2.65 -10.45 -16.82
C ASP A 36 -3.96 -10.87 -17.47
N PRO A 37 -4.58 -9.99 -18.25
CA PRO A 37 -5.88 -10.29 -18.85
C PRO A 37 -5.83 -11.45 -19.87
N ASN A 38 -4.68 -11.68 -20.49
CA ASN A 38 -4.56 -12.74 -21.48
C ASN A 38 -4.58 -14.12 -20.86
N ARG A 39 -4.13 -14.23 -19.63
CA ARG A 39 -4.10 -15.50 -18.91
C ARG A 39 -5.22 -15.63 -17.91
N GLY A 40 -6.05 -14.62 -17.76
CA GLY A 40 -7.10 -14.62 -16.76
C GLY A 40 -6.54 -14.66 -15.34
N ILE A 41 -5.31 -14.20 -15.14
CA ILE A 41 -4.68 -14.23 -13.84
C ILE A 41 -5.16 -13.08 -12.98
N ALA A 42 -5.61 -13.48 -11.85
CA ALA A 42 -5.84 -12.75 -10.60
C ALA A 42 -6.11 -11.25 -10.67
N SER A 43 -7.10 -10.85 -9.95
CA SER A 43 -7.31 -9.45 -9.61
C SER A 43 -6.37 -9.05 -8.49
N MET A 44 -5.89 -7.82 -8.54
CA MET A 44 -5.14 -7.21 -7.46
C MET A 44 -5.97 -6.09 -6.87
N HIS A 45 -6.14 -6.12 -5.57
CA HIS A 45 -6.91 -5.08 -4.85
C HIS A 45 -5.94 -4.20 -4.11
N LEU A 46 -5.98 -2.90 -4.39
CA LEU A 46 -5.01 -1.95 -3.86
C LEU A 46 -5.65 -1.04 -2.82
N PHE A 47 -4.94 -0.84 -1.73
CA PHE A 47 -5.37 0.04 -0.64
C PHE A 47 -4.22 0.90 -0.17
N LEU A 48 -4.53 2.13 0.21
CA LEU A 48 -3.59 2.99 0.91
C LEU A 48 -4.03 3.08 2.37
N ALA A 49 -3.11 2.76 3.27
CA ALA A 49 -3.35 2.86 4.70
C ALA A 49 -2.75 4.16 5.21
N LEU A 50 -3.59 4.99 5.83
CA LEU A 50 -3.18 6.30 6.32
C LEU A 50 -3.07 6.31 7.84
N ASN A 51 -2.14 7.11 8.35
CA ASN A 51 -1.92 7.27 9.79
C ASN A 51 -1.62 5.93 10.45
N ALA A 52 -0.73 5.18 9.82
CA ALA A 52 -0.32 3.88 10.33
C ALA A 52 0.63 4.04 11.52
N ARG A 53 0.47 3.19 12.51
CA ARG A 53 1.36 3.15 13.66
C ARG A 53 1.60 1.73 14.07
N GLN A 54 2.76 1.47 14.62
CA GLN A 54 3.09 0.13 15.07
C GLN A 54 2.41 -0.15 16.40
N VAL A 55 1.67 -1.24 16.47
CA VAL A 55 0.95 -1.65 17.69
C VAL A 55 1.37 -3.04 18.15
N ALA A 56 2.13 -3.77 17.35
CA ALA A 56 2.55 -5.12 17.66
C ALA A 56 3.82 -5.46 16.90
N GLN A 57 4.42 -6.57 17.25
CA GLN A 57 5.51 -7.12 16.45
C GLN A 57 4.93 -7.90 15.28
N PRO A 58 5.64 -7.95 14.16
CA PRO A 58 5.21 -8.79 13.05
C PRO A 58 5.01 -10.24 13.49
N ASP A 59 3.97 -10.87 12.96
CA ASP A 59 3.62 -12.24 13.33
C ASP A 59 3.28 -13.03 12.07
N SER A 60 4.26 -13.15 11.19
CA SER A 60 4.10 -13.89 9.96
C SER A 60 5.32 -14.75 9.73
N ASP A 61 5.09 -16.00 9.37
CA ASP A 61 6.16 -16.93 9.08
C ASP A 61 6.85 -16.62 7.75
N ASP A 62 6.26 -15.74 6.95
CA ASP A 62 6.78 -15.39 5.64
C ASP A 62 7.72 -14.18 5.68
N LEU A 63 8.13 -13.73 6.86
CA LEU A 63 8.87 -12.50 6.99
C LEU A 63 10.38 -12.63 6.97
N GLU A 64 10.91 -13.84 6.89
CA GLU A 64 12.36 -14.00 6.94
C GLU A 64 13.08 -13.25 5.82
N ASP A 65 12.40 -13.08 4.67
CA ASP A 65 12.98 -12.38 3.54
C ASP A 65 12.39 -11.00 3.31
N GLN A 66 11.61 -10.50 4.27
CA GLN A 66 10.98 -9.20 4.15
C GLN A 66 11.69 -8.17 4.98
N GLU A 67 11.65 -6.94 4.48
CA GLU A 67 12.27 -5.81 5.14
C GLU A 67 11.32 -4.62 5.05
N ILE A 68 11.07 -3.97 6.16
CA ILE A 68 10.23 -2.78 6.19
C ILE A 68 11.11 -1.56 6.04
N LEU A 69 10.88 -0.80 4.98
CA LEU A 69 11.63 0.42 4.73
C LEU A 69 10.79 1.63 5.10
N PHE A 70 11.44 2.61 5.70
CA PHE A 70 10.80 3.87 6.07
C PHE A 70 11.37 4.96 5.19
N LEU A 71 10.52 5.49 4.31
CA LEU A 71 10.93 6.52 3.37
C LEU A 71 10.06 7.75 3.54
N SER A 72 10.65 8.92 3.39
CA SER A 72 9.86 10.14 3.31
C SER A 72 9.12 10.15 1.97
N LYS A 73 8.11 11.00 1.86
CA LYS A 73 7.39 11.16 0.60
C LYS A 73 8.35 11.56 -0.52
N ASN A 74 9.28 12.48 -0.24
CA ASN A 74 10.25 12.91 -1.24
C ASN A 74 11.18 11.78 -1.67
N GLU A 75 11.65 10.97 -0.72
CA GLU A 75 12.47 9.81 -1.05
C GLU A 75 11.72 8.81 -1.90
N LEU A 76 10.46 8.58 -1.58
CA LEU A 76 9.63 7.65 -2.32
C LEU A 76 9.40 8.12 -3.76
N GLU A 77 9.07 9.41 -3.92
CA GLU A 77 8.85 9.98 -5.24
C GLU A 77 10.12 10.00 -6.07
N ASN A 78 11.24 10.28 -5.44
CA ASN A 78 12.51 10.26 -6.14
C ASN A 78 12.88 8.85 -6.59
N ALA A 79 12.67 7.86 -5.73
CA ALA A 79 12.92 6.47 -6.08
C ALA A 79 12.05 6.04 -7.27
N LEU A 80 10.79 6.45 -7.28
CA LEU A 80 9.90 6.16 -8.38
C LEU A 80 10.41 6.81 -9.68
N LYS A 81 10.78 8.10 -9.60
CA LYS A 81 11.30 8.84 -10.76
C LYS A 81 12.56 8.21 -11.31
N MET A 82 13.42 7.71 -10.45
CA MET A 82 14.68 7.08 -10.85
C MET A 82 14.52 5.64 -11.33
N GLY A 83 13.30 5.13 -11.32
CA GLY A 83 13.01 3.78 -11.79
C GLY A 83 13.51 2.68 -10.88
N GLU A 84 13.55 2.93 -9.59
CA GLU A 84 14.05 1.96 -8.63
C GLU A 84 13.04 0.85 -8.29
N PHE A 85 11.75 1.08 -8.58
CA PHE A 85 10.75 0.06 -8.38
C PHE A 85 10.66 -0.81 -9.63
N LYS A 86 11.20 -2.02 -9.54
CA LYS A 86 11.37 -2.90 -10.69
C LYS A 86 10.18 -3.81 -10.95
N VAL A 87 9.27 -3.93 -10.00
CA VAL A 87 8.02 -4.66 -10.21
C VAL A 87 6.94 -3.65 -10.56
N LEU A 88 6.32 -3.84 -11.71
CA LEU A 88 5.35 -2.86 -12.22
C LEU A 88 4.21 -2.59 -11.25
N ALA A 89 3.69 -3.62 -10.60
CA ALA A 89 2.61 -3.43 -9.63
C ALA A 89 3.05 -2.56 -8.45
N TRP A 90 4.30 -2.68 -8.02
CA TRP A 90 4.83 -1.85 -6.94
C TRP A 90 4.99 -0.41 -7.39
N ALA A 91 5.53 -0.20 -8.59
CA ALA A 91 5.65 1.14 -9.14
C ALA A 91 4.28 1.79 -9.28
N ALA A 92 3.29 1.03 -9.72
CA ALA A 92 1.94 1.53 -9.89
C ALA A 92 1.33 1.96 -8.56
N VAL A 93 1.42 1.14 -7.51
CA VAL A 93 0.81 1.48 -6.23
C VAL A 93 1.53 2.66 -5.58
N VAL A 94 2.85 2.76 -5.75
CA VAL A 94 3.59 3.92 -5.24
C VAL A 94 3.16 5.19 -5.97
N ALA A 95 3.05 5.13 -7.30
CA ALA A 95 2.62 6.28 -8.08
C ALA A 95 1.21 6.72 -7.71
N MET A 96 0.28 5.78 -7.55
CA MET A 96 -1.09 6.08 -7.15
C MET A 96 -1.16 6.67 -5.76
N SER A 97 -0.37 6.15 -4.84
CA SER A 97 -0.31 6.66 -3.47
C SER A 97 0.26 8.07 -3.44
N SER A 98 1.33 8.31 -4.18
CA SER A 98 1.92 9.63 -4.27
C SER A 98 0.94 10.64 -4.86
N ASN A 99 0.25 10.24 -5.92
CA ASN A 99 -0.76 11.10 -6.54
C ASN A 99 -1.89 11.44 -5.56
N TYR A 100 -2.37 10.45 -4.82
CA TYR A 100 -3.40 10.69 -3.82
C TYR A 100 -2.93 11.66 -2.74
N LEU A 101 -1.75 11.44 -2.20
CA LEU A 101 -1.20 12.28 -1.14
C LEU A 101 -1.01 13.71 -1.63
N ASN A 102 -0.52 13.90 -2.84
CA ASN A 102 -0.34 15.23 -3.42
C ASN A 102 -1.67 15.94 -3.66
N ALA A 103 -2.67 15.21 -4.11
CA ALA A 103 -3.99 15.78 -4.39
C ALA A 103 -4.71 16.21 -3.12
N ASN A 104 -4.41 15.56 -1.99
CA ASN A 104 -5.07 15.85 -0.72
C ASN A 104 -4.21 16.68 0.22
N GLU A 105 -3.05 17.11 -0.22
CA GLU A 105 -2.16 17.97 0.54
C GLU A 105 -2.58 19.43 0.33
N LYS A 106 -2.58 20.21 1.41
CA LYS A 106 -2.86 21.63 1.31
C LYS A 106 -1.55 22.40 1.26
N PRO A 107 -1.19 22.97 0.12
CA PRO A 107 0.01 23.79 0.05
C PRO A 107 -0.11 24.98 0.99
N ALA A 108 1.02 25.42 1.55
CA ALA A 108 1.05 26.57 2.42
C ALA A 108 0.50 27.79 1.69
N GLY A 109 -0.44 28.48 2.33
CA GLY A 109 -1.01 29.71 1.77
C GLY A 109 -2.03 29.50 0.66
N VAL A 110 -2.37 28.26 0.34
CA VAL A 110 -3.35 27.95 -0.69
C VAL A 110 -4.47 27.12 -0.09
N ARG A 111 -5.70 27.46 -0.44
CA ARG A 111 -6.88 26.71 -0.01
C ARG A 111 -7.58 26.20 -1.25
N MET A 112 -7.79 24.92 -1.29
CA MET A 112 -8.47 24.29 -2.42
C MET A 112 -9.86 23.83 -2.00
#